data_b2940a593382a67c13ddd55515077e9d
#
_entry.id   b2940a593382a67c13ddd55515077e9d
#
_cell.length_a   1.000
_cell.length_b   1.000
_cell.length_c   1.000
_cell.angle_alpha   90.00
_cell.angle_beta   90.00
_cell.angle_gamma   90.00
#
_symmetry.space_group_name_H-M   'P 1'
#
loop_
_entity.id
_entity.type
_entity.pdbx_description
1 polymer ?
#
loop_
_entity_poly.entity_id
_entity_poly.type
_entity_poly.pdbx_seq_one_letter_code
_entity_poly.pdbx_strand_id
1 'polypeptide(L)'
;MRGARVTDAAEFRGRAGPLLEEDELRHTVPLGVLSTLERDPSRYAERHLWLVENAGRVVACAMMTPPFHLLVAGHDQAALEELVATVRGDGVPVPGVNGVVPEAEQFAACWARATGATTRRSMSLRMYATTSVTPVPAAVGEMRTAGESDRSLLAEWAHAFADETGLQGGPGGIARSIVARVGADPGIVLWDVGGTVVTMAGASVSSPGIARVGPVYTPPKHRRRGYATSLVAAWTEELLGRGIRRCALFTDLANPTSNSIYQAVGYRPVADAAEFDFI
;
A
#
# COMPACT_ATOMS: atom_id res chain seq x y z
N MET A 1 8.02 -0.37 -29.19
CA MET A 1 7.08 -0.53 -28.06
C MET A 1 5.74 0.01 -28.45
N ARG A 2 4.67 -0.45 -27.81
CA ARG A 2 3.31 0.04 -28.08
C ARG A 2 2.57 0.22 -26.76
N GLY A 3 2.17 1.44 -26.47
CA GLY A 3 1.31 1.77 -25.33
C GLY A 3 -0.17 1.53 -25.66
N ALA A 4 -0.96 1.14 -24.66
CA ALA A 4 -2.39 0.94 -24.76
C ALA A 4 -3.09 1.22 -23.42
N ARG A 5 -4.30 1.77 -23.49
CA ARG A 5 -5.22 1.82 -22.36
C ARG A 5 -6.05 0.54 -22.33
N VAL A 6 -6.30 0.02 -21.13
CA VAL A 6 -7.16 -1.14 -20.87
C VAL A 6 -8.30 -0.68 -19.96
N THR A 7 -9.51 -1.14 -20.21
CA THR A 7 -10.68 -0.76 -19.40
C THR A 7 -11.13 -1.86 -18.46
N ASP A 8 -10.82 -3.10 -18.79
CA ASP A 8 -11.17 -4.28 -18.01
C ASP A 8 -10.03 -4.67 -17.07
N ALA A 9 -10.33 -4.84 -15.78
CA ALA A 9 -9.33 -5.18 -14.77
C ALA A 9 -8.79 -6.62 -14.91
N ALA A 10 -9.62 -7.56 -15.36
CA ALA A 10 -9.21 -8.95 -15.57
C ALA A 10 -8.30 -9.06 -16.80
N GLU A 11 -8.61 -8.35 -17.90
CA GLU A 11 -7.70 -8.22 -19.04
C GLU A 11 -6.36 -7.62 -18.62
N PHE A 12 -6.40 -6.51 -17.87
CA PHE A 12 -5.16 -5.88 -17.37
C PHE A 12 -4.37 -6.84 -16.50
N ARG A 13 -5.03 -7.57 -15.58
CA ARG A 13 -4.38 -8.57 -14.73
C ARG A 13 -3.72 -9.67 -15.56
N GLY A 14 -4.43 -10.19 -16.57
CA GLY A 14 -3.89 -11.25 -17.43
C GLY A 14 -2.64 -10.82 -18.20
N ARG A 15 -2.57 -9.54 -18.61
CA ARG A 15 -1.44 -9.00 -19.41
C ARG A 15 -0.31 -8.48 -18.53
N ALA A 16 -0.60 -7.68 -17.49
CA ALA A 16 0.39 -7.08 -16.60
C ALA A 16 0.81 -8.01 -15.46
N GLY A 17 0.01 -9.04 -15.14
CA GLY A 17 0.29 -9.98 -14.06
C GLY A 17 1.70 -10.54 -14.10
N PRO A 18 2.17 -11.09 -15.23
CA PRO A 18 3.54 -11.61 -15.31
C PRO A 18 4.62 -10.59 -14.91
N LEU A 19 4.53 -9.34 -15.35
CA LEU A 19 5.46 -8.27 -14.94
C LEU A 19 5.38 -7.98 -13.42
N LEU A 20 4.17 -7.89 -12.89
CA LEU A 20 3.98 -7.56 -11.48
C LEU A 20 4.39 -8.71 -10.54
N GLU A 21 4.27 -9.95 -11.01
CA GLU A 21 4.60 -11.17 -10.27
C GLU A 21 6.08 -11.53 -10.33
N GLU A 22 6.87 -10.92 -11.22
CA GLU A 22 8.34 -11.04 -11.21
C GLU A 22 8.95 -10.60 -9.86
N ASP A 23 8.36 -9.57 -9.22
CA ASP A 23 8.69 -9.18 -7.85
C ASP A 23 7.40 -8.80 -7.09
N GLU A 24 6.71 -9.83 -6.57
CA GLU A 24 5.46 -9.65 -5.83
C GLU A 24 5.61 -8.72 -4.61
N LEU A 25 6.78 -8.69 -3.97
CA LEU A 25 7.02 -7.80 -2.84
C LEU A 25 7.01 -6.34 -3.27
N ARG A 26 7.79 -5.98 -4.27
CA ARG A 26 7.84 -4.60 -4.78
C ARG A 26 6.49 -4.14 -5.32
N HIS A 27 5.71 -5.06 -5.87
CA HIS A 27 4.43 -4.77 -6.49
C HIS A 27 3.20 -5.10 -5.60
N THR A 28 3.38 -5.21 -4.27
CA THR A 28 2.27 -5.49 -3.33
C THR A 28 1.13 -4.47 -3.43
N VAL A 29 1.42 -3.20 -3.73
CA VAL A 29 0.38 -2.17 -3.84
C VAL A 29 -0.44 -2.35 -5.12
N PRO A 30 0.16 -2.37 -6.34
CA PRO A 30 -0.58 -2.62 -7.56
C PRO A 30 -1.31 -3.98 -7.56
N LEU A 31 -0.69 -5.04 -7.08
CA LEU A 31 -1.34 -6.35 -6.96
C LEU A 31 -2.55 -6.31 -6.02
N GLY A 32 -2.44 -5.60 -4.89
CA GLY A 32 -3.55 -5.42 -3.95
C GLY A 32 -4.70 -4.59 -4.52
N VAL A 33 -4.41 -3.55 -5.31
CA VAL A 33 -5.44 -2.77 -6.01
C VAL A 33 -6.15 -3.63 -7.05
N LEU A 34 -5.41 -4.40 -7.85
CA LEU A 34 -5.99 -5.33 -8.83
C LEU A 34 -6.89 -6.37 -8.17
N SER A 35 -6.42 -7.02 -7.11
CA SER A 35 -7.22 -7.97 -6.34
C SER A 35 -8.50 -7.33 -5.76
N THR A 36 -8.46 -6.05 -5.43
CA THR A 36 -9.64 -5.31 -4.98
C THR A 36 -10.61 -5.06 -6.13
N LEU A 37 -10.12 -4.62 -7.30
CA LEU A 37 -10.92 -4.38 -8.49
C LEU A 37 -11.60 -5.65 -9.01
N GLU A 38 -10.94 -6.80 -8.90
CA GLU A 38 -11.51 -8.09 -9.29
C GLU A 38 -12.66 -8.54 -8.36
N ARG A 39 -12.48 -8.34 -7.04
CA ARG A 39 -13.50 -8.75 -6.05
C ARG A 39 -14.66 -7.76 -5.94
N ASP A 40 -14.39 -6.48 -6.07
CA ASP A 40 -15.36 -5.40 -5.97
C ASP A 40 -15.03 -4.30 -6.99
N PRO A 41 -15.50 -4.43 -8.24
CA PRO A 41 -15.29 -3.41 -9.28
C PRO A 41 -15.87 -2.04 -8.93
N SER A 42 -16.83 -1.97 -8.00
CA SER A 42 -17.47 -0.72 -7.57
C SER A 42 -16.68 0.03 -6.49
N ARG A 43 -15.63 -0.59 -5.95
CA ARG A 43 -14.81 -0.04 -4.85
C ARG A 43 -14.22 1.32 -5.18
N TYR A 44 -13.84 1.54 -6.44
CA TYR A 44 -13.32 2.81 -6.94
C TYR A 44 -14.27 3.37 -7.99
N ALA A 45 -14.67 4.64 -7.82
CA ALA A 45 -15.58 5.31 -8.76
C ALA A 45 -14.98 5.41 -10.17
N GLU A 46 -13.68 5.59 -10.24
CA GLU A 46 -12.91 5.63 -11.48
C GLU A 46 -11.68 4.73 -11.38
N ARG A 47 -11.27 4.19 -12.54
CA ARG A 47 -10.02 3.47 -12.70
C ARG A 47 -9.44 3.71 -14.08
N HIS A 48 -8.13 3.85 -14.13
CA HIS A 48 -7.38 4.02 -15.37
C HIS A 48 -6.23 3.03 -15.37
N LEU A 49 -6.09 2.26 -16.44
CA LEU A 49 -5.15 1.15 -16.55
C LEU A 49 -4.41 1.29 -17.89
N TRP A 50 -3.09 1.31 -17.87
CA TRP A 50 -2.24 1.46 -19.05
C TRP A 50 -1.15 0.41 -19.07
N LEU A 51 -0.83 -0.07 -20.27
CA LEU A 51 0.22 -1.05 -20.53
C LEU A 51 1.15 -0.54 -21.62
N VAL A 52 2.40 -0.93 -21.54
CA VAL A 52 3.37 -0.85 -22.63
C VAL A 52 3.88 -2.24 -22.95
N GLU A 53 3.75 -2.63 -24.20
CA GLU A 53 4.20 -3.93 -24.69
C GLU A 53 5.40 -3.78 -25.62
N ASN A 54 6.31 -4.75 -25.51
CA ASN A 54 7.42 -4.94 -26.43
C ASN A 54 7.48 -6.42 -26.80
N ALA A 55 7.43 -6.72 -28.11
CA ALA A 55 7.42 -8.08 -28.64
C ALA A 55 6.40 -9.02 -27.97
N GLY A 56 5.19 -8.52 -27.68
CA GLY A 56 4.09 -9.28 -27.09
C GLY A 56 4.17 -9.49 -25.56
N ARG A 57 5.15 -8.87 -24.89
CA ARG A 57 5.27 -8.88 -23.42
C ARG A 57 5.04 -7.49 -22.86
N VAL A 58 4.33 -7.39 -21.75
CA VAL A 58 4.22 -6.14 -20.99
C VAL A 58 5.55 -5.85 -20.32
N VAL A 59 6.11 -4.67 -20.57
CA VAL A 59 7.41 -4.20 -20.04
C VAL A 59 7.26 -3.01 -19.09
N ALA A 60 6.12 -2.32 -19.14
CA ALA A 60 5.73 -1.34 -18.14
C ALA A 60 4.22 -1.28 -18.03
N CYS A 61 3.73 -0.92 -16.87
CA CYS A 61 2.31 -0.67 -16.66
C CYS A 61 2.08 0.44 -15.63
N ALA A 62 0.91 1.05 -15.72
CA ALA A 62 0.43 2.00 -14.72
C ALA A 62 -1.04 1.77 -14.41
N MET A 63 -1.43 2.09 -13.20
CA MET A 63 -2.82 2.11 -12.77
C MET A 63 -3.09 3.31 -11.88
N MET A 64 -4.27 3.89 -12.03
CA MET A 64 -4.71 4.99 -11.18
C MET A 64 -6.17 4.79 -10.79
N THR A 65 -6.44 4.96 -9.52
CA THR A 65 -7.79 4.96 -8.94
C THR A 65 -7.99 6.27 -8.19
N PRO A 66 -8.50 7.31 -8.86
CA PRO A 66 -8.66 8.62 -8.23
C PRO A 66 -9.42 8.53 -6.89
N PRO A 67 -9.03 9.32 -5.87
CA PRO A 67 -8.08 10.45 -5.92
C PRO A 67 -6.61 10.08 -5.67
N PHE A 68 -6.24 8.80 -5.70
CA PHE A 68 -4.86 8.35 -5.45
C PHE A 68 -3.95 8.63 -6.64
N HIS A 69 -2.65 8.75 -6.36
CA HIS A 69 -1.61 8.87 -7.39
C HIS A 69 -1.56 7.64 -8.29
N LEU A 70 -1.00 7.83 -9.48
CA LEU A 70 -0.71 6.77 -10.41
C LEU A 70 0.33 5.81 -9.80
N LEU A 71 0.03 4.52 -9.80
CA LEU A 71 0.97 3.46 -9.47
C LEU A 71 1.70 3.03 -10.73
N VAL A 72 3.02 2.91 -10.66
CA VAL A 72 3.86 2.54 -11.82
C VAL A 72 4.67 1.28 -11.52
N ALA A 73 4.85 0.44 -12.55
CA ALA A 73 5.79 -0.68 -12.56
C ALA A 73 6.45 -0.76 -13.95
N GLY A 74 7.75 -1.09 -13.98
CA GLY A 74 8.55 -1.22 -15.20
C GLY A 74 9.92 -0.61 -15.02
N HIS A 75 10.95 -1.32 -15.44
CA HIS A 75 12.34 -0.95 -15.18
C HIS A 75 13.06 -0.30 -16.38
N ASP A 76 12.57 -0.56 -17.59
CA ASP A 76 13.17 -0.04 -18.80
C ASP A 76 12.81 1.42 -18.99
N GLN A 77 13.81 2.30 -19.12
CA GLN A 77 13.64 3.74 -19.31
C GLN A 77 12.79 4.05 -20.54
N ALA A 78 13.01 3.35 -21.67
CA ALA A 78 12.26 3.58 -22.90
C ALA A 78 10.79 3.12 -22.75
N ALA A 79 10.53 2.06 -21.96
CA ALA A 79 9.17 1.62 -21.64
C ALA A 79 8.44 2.64 -20.77
N LEU A 80 9.13 3.27 -19.80
CA LEU A 80 8.55 4.34 -18.99
C LEU A 80 8.27 5.60 -19.79
N GLU A 81 9.11 5.95 -20.76
CA GLU A 81 8.88 7.08 -21.68
C GLU A 81 7.65 6.83 -22.57
N GLU A 82 7.50 5.63 -23.13
CA GLU A 82 6.31 5.23 -23.88
C GLU A 82 5.06 5.21 -22.99
N LEU A 83 5.19 4.76 -21.73
CA LEU A 83 4.10 4.77 -20.77
C LEU A 83 3.62 6.19 -20.47
N VAL A 84 4.54 7.14 -20.26
CA VAL A 84 4.23 8.55 -20.07
C VAL A 84 3.51 9.12 -21.32
N ALA A 85 3.98 8.80 -22.51
CA ALA A 85 3.33 9.24 -23.76
C ALA A 85 1.90 8.69 -23.87
N THR A 86 1.70 7.41 -23.50
CA THR A 86 0.40 6.73 -23.50
C THR A 86 -0.56 7.37 -22.51
N VAL A 87 -0.13 7.57 -21.26
CA VAL A 87 -0.95 8.18 -20.19
C VAL A 87 -1.36 9.61 -20.57
N ARG A 88 -0.43 10.40 -21.11
CA ARG A 88 -0.73 11.76 -21.58
C ARG A 88 -1.70 11.78 -22.75
N GLY A 89 -1.57 10.84 -23.66
CA GLY A 89 -2.45 10.73 -24.85
C GLY A 89 -3.92 10.55 -24.50
N ASP A 90 -4.21 9.98 -23.33
CA ASP A 90 -5.57 9.81 -22.82
C ASP A 90 -6.19 11.10 -22.24
N GLY A 91 -5.39 12.13 -21.97
CA GLY A 91 -5.88 13.40 -21.42
C GLY A 91 -6.42 13.33 -19.99
N VAL A 92 -6.17 12.23 -19.28
CA VAL A 92 -6.60 12.07 -17.88
C VAL A 92 -5.67 12.88 -16.98
N PRO A 93 -6.21 13.71 -16.06
CA PRO A 93 -5.39 14.42 -15.08
C PRO A 93 -4.65 13.45 -14.17
N VAL A 94 -3.32 13.56 -14.11
CA VAL A 94 -2.47 12.75 -13.24
C VAL A 94 -1.88 13.66 -12.15
N PRO A 95 -2.35 13.54 -10.89
CA PRO A 95 -1.91 14.41 -9.81
C PRO A 95 -0.49 14.10 -9.33
N GLY A 96 0.00 12.90 -9.63
CA GLY A 96 1.31 12.47 -9.20
C GLY A 96 1.54 10.99 -9.44
N VAL A 97 2.69 10.49 -9.00
CA VAL A 97 3.06 9.08 -9.10
C VAL A 97 3.51 8.53 -7.76
N ASN A 98 3.17 7.27 -7.49
CA ASN A 98 3.61 6.48 -6.35
C ASN A 98 4.19 5.15 -6.87
N GLY A 99 5.30 4.73 -6.33
CA GLY A 99 5.92 3.45 -6.68
C GLY A 99 7.22 3.21 -5.95
N VAL A 100 7.80 2.05 -6.18
CA VAL A 100 9.13 1.74 -5.67
C VAL A 100 10.19 2.52 -6.44
N VAL A 101 11.31 2.75 -5.78
CA VAL A 101 12.50 3.38 -6.37
C VAL A 101 13.32 2.27 -7.05
N PRO A 102 13.83 2.49 -8.30
CA PRO A 102 13.91 3.79 -9.02
C PRO A 102 12.71 4.11 -9.93
N GLU A 103 11.73 3.23 -10.11
CA GLU A 103 10.67 3.34 -11.11
C GLU A 103 9.84 4.63 -10.96
N ALA A 104 9.44 4.96 -9.72
CA ALA A 104 8.68 6.18 -9.45
C ALA A 104 9.49 7.46 -9.77
N GLU A 105 10.78 7.47 -9.46
CA GLU A 105 11.68 8.58 -9.77
C GLU A 105 11.87 8.77 -11.28
N GLN A 106 12.08 7.66 -11.99
CA GLN A 106 12.24 7.66 -13.44
C GLN A 106 10.97 8.12 -14.13
N PHE A 107 9.81 7.61 -13.72
CA PHE A 107 8.52 8.06 -14.26
C PHE A 107 8.29 9.55 -14.01
N ALA A 108 8.53 10.04 -12.78
CA ALA A 108 8.38 11.45 -12.44
C ALA A 108 9.30 12.33 -13.30
N ALA A 109 10.54 11.92 -13.52
CA ALA A 109 11.47 12.64 -14.40
C ALA A 109 11.02 12.64 -15.85
N CYS A 110 10.51 11.51 -16.37
CA CYS A 110 9.95 11.43 -17.72
C CYS A 110 8.71 12.31 -17.86
N TRP A 111 7.83 12.31 -16.85
CA TRP A 111 6.64 13.15 -16.83
C TRP A 111 6.98 14.63 -16.88
N ALA A 112 7.91 15.09 -16.03
CA ALA A 112 8.38 16.48 -15.99
C ALA A 112 8.93 16.92 -17.36
N ARG A 113 9.79 16.12 -17.98
CA ARG A 113 10.33 16.41 -19.33
C ARG A 113 9.24 16.51 -20.40
N ALA A 114 8.24 15.62 -20.31
CA ALA A 114 7.20 15.53 -21.33
C ALA A 114 6.10 16.58 -21.19
N THR A 115 5.86 17.11 -19.98
CA THR A 115 4.74 18.03 -19.67
C THR A 115 5.19 19.44 -19.30
N GLY A 116 6.43 19.62 -18.87
CA GLY A 116 6.91 20.86 -18.25
C GLY A 116 6.46 21.02 -16.79
N ALA A 117 5.76 20.05 -16.20
CA ALA A 117 5.32 20.11 -14.80
C ALA A 117 6.52 20.07 -13.84
N THR A 118 6.39 20.79 -12.73
CA THR A 118 7.30 20.65 -11.61
C THR A 118 6.95 19.38 -10.84
N THR A 119 7.96 18.59 -10.49
CA THR A 119 7.77 17.40 -9.63
C THR A 119 8.26 17.70 -8.21
N ARG A 120 7.46 17.38 -7.23
CA ARG A 120 7.82 17.50 -5.81
C ARG A 120 7.68 16.15 -5.13
N ARG A 121 8.77 15.64 -4.55
CA ARG A 121 8.68 14.44 -3.70
C ARG A 121 7.87 14.79 -2.45
N SER A 122 6.68 14.21 -2.32
CA SER A 122 5.78 14.43 -1.18
C SER A 122 6.00 13.42 -0.06
N MET A 123 6.46 12.18 -0.40
CA MET A 123 6.71 11.15 0.61
C MET A 123 7.90 10.28 0.24
N SER A 124 8.68 9.86 1.24
CA SER A 124 9.75 8.87 1.13
C SER A 124 9.45 7.71 2.05
N LEU A 125 9.22 6.55 1.47
CA LEU A 125 8.78 5.34 2.18
C LEU A 125 9.88 4.28 2.13
N ARG A 126 9.89 3.41 3.13
CA ARG A 126 10.64 2.15 3.10
C ARG A 126 9.71 0.98 3.23
N MET A 127 9.87 0.05 2.32
CA MET A 127 9.25 -1.26 2.42
C MET A 127 10.09 -2.17 3.31
N TYR A 128 9.41 -2.84 4.22
CA TYR A 128 9.95 -3.89 5.05
C TYR A 128 9.20 -5.19 4.81
N ALA A 129 9.89 -6.33 4.97
CA ALA A 129 9.25 -7.65 4.95
C ALA A 129 9.87 -8.59 5.98
N THR A 130 9.09 -9.60 6.38
CA THR A 130 9.56 -10.67 7.25
C THR A 130 8.90 -12.00 6.88
N THR A 131 9.59 -13.10 7.21
CA THR A 131 9.10 -14.49 7.15
C THR A 131 8.98 -15.13 8.53
N SER A 132 9.39 -14.41 9.59
CA SER A 132 9.34 -14.88 10.97
C SER A 132 9.30 -13.69 11.92
N VAL A 133 8.75 -13.90 13.10
CA VAL A 133 8.70 -12.89 14.15
C VAL A 133 9.88 -13.06 15.11
N THR A 134 10.58 -11.97 15.37
CA THR A 134 11.54 -11.89 16.47
C THR A 134 10.77 -11.69 17.77
N PRO A 135 10.99 -12.50 18.82
CA PRO A 135 10.33 -12.31 20.10
C PRO A 135 10.56 -10.90 20.66
N VAL A 136 9.50 -10.26 21.05
CA VAL A 136 9.51 -8.92 21.68
C VAL A 136 8.86 -9.00 23.07
N PRO A 137 9.25 -8.14 24.03
CA PRO A 137 8.53 -8.04 25.30
C PRO A 137 7.06 -7.73 25.06
N ALA A 138 6.17 -8.58 25.56
CA ALA A 138 4.73 -8.40 25.41
C ALA A 138 4.24 -7.28 26.34
N ALA A 139 3.49 -6.34 25.80
CA ALA A 139 2.72 -5.39 26.62
C ALA A 139 1.53 -6.09 27.26
N VAL A 140 1.03 -5.53 28.36
CA VAL A 140 -0.22 -6.01 29.00
C VAL A 140 -1.38 -5.88 28.02
N GLY A 141 -2.24 -6.88 27.95
CA GLY A 141 -3.39 -6.95 27.06
C GLY A 141 -3.31 -8.15 26.12
N GLU A 142 -4.25 -8.19 25.18
CA GLU A 142 -4.37 -9.27 24.21
C GLU A 142 -4.85 -8.75 22.84
N MET A 143 -4.51 -9.49 21.79
CA MET A 143 -5.01 -9.22 20.46
C MET A 143 -6.40 -9.83 20.28
N ARG A 144 -7.31 -9.07 19.67
CA ARG A 144 -8.61 -9.57 19.19
C ARG A 144 -8.96 -9.03 17.81
N THR A 145 -9.79 -9.73 17.08
CA THR A 145 -10.36 -9.22 15.84
C THR A 145 -11.36 -8.10 16.12
N ALA A 146 -11.37 -7.09 15.25
CA ALA A 146 -12.36 -6.01 15.33
C ALA A 146 -13.74 -6.51 14.91
N GLY A 147 -14.75 -6.19 15.72
CA GLY A 147 -16.14 -6.51 15.47
C GLY A 147 -16.97 -5.28 15.07
N GLU A 148 -18.26 -5.50 14.85
CA GLU A 148 -19.20 -4.46 14.43
C GLU A 148 -19.28 -3.29 15.44
N SER A 149 -19.19 -3.59 16.74
CA SER A 149 -19.18 -2.59 17.81
C SER A 149 -17.96 -1.65 17.79
N ASP A 150 -16.87 -2.05 17.09
CA ASP A 150 -15.65 -1.23 17.02
C ASP A 150 -15.68 -0.22 15.87
N ARG A 151 -16.67 -0.27 14.95
CA ARG A 151 -16.70 0.55 13.74
C ARG A 151 -16.59 2.06 14.00
N SER A 152 -17.30 2.55 15.01
CA SER A 152 -17.27 3.99 15.34
C SER A 152 -15.89 4.42 15.82
N LEU A 153 -15.25 3.62 16.70
CA LEU A 153 -13.90 3.86 17.15
C LEU A 153 -12.88 3.81 16.00
N LEU A 154 -13.02 2.81 15.13
CA LEU A 154 -12.12 2.67 13.98
C LEU A 154 -12.28 3.79 12.95
N ALA A 155 -13.48 4.33 12.76
CA ALA A 155 -13.70 5.50 11.91
C ALA A 155 -13.02 6.74 12.50
N GLU A 156 -13.15 6.99 13.80
CA GLU A 156 -12.45 8.08 14.49
C GLU A 156 -10.92 7.94 14.33
N TRP A 157 -10.40 6.76 14.60
CA TRP A 157 -8.95 6.50 14.53
C TRP A 157 -8.43 6.56 13.09
N ALA A 158 -9.25 6.21 12.13
CA ALA A 158 -8.89 6.32 10.72
C ALA A 158 -8.77 7.78 10.26
N HIS A 159 -9.64 8.66 10.75
CA HIS A 159 -9.52 10.11 10.51
C HIS A 159 -8.25 10.67 11.16
N ALA A 160 -8.03 10.36 12.44
CA ALA A 160 -6.82 10.80 13.15
C ALA A 160 -5.52 10.28 12.49
N PHE A 161 -5.53 9.02 12.03
CA PHE A 161 -4.41 8.44 11.28
C PHE A 161 -4.15 9.18 9.96
N ALA A 162 -5.21 9.51 9.22
CA ALA A 162 -5.09 10.22 7.95
C ALA A 162 -4.53 11.65 8.16
N ASP A 163 -5.02 12.35 9.18
CA ASP A 163 -4.57 13.70 9.53
C ASP A 163 -3.08 13.71 9.95
N GLU A 164 -2.66 12.71 10.73
CA GLU A 164 -1.27 12.62 11.19
C GLU A 164 -0.29 12.18 10.08
N THR A 165 -0.73 11.36 9.13
CA THR A 165 0.16 10.80 8.11
C THR A 165 0.14 11.55 6.79
N GLY A 166 -0.85 12.41 6.56
CA GLY A 166 -1.02 13.11 5.28
C GLY A 166 -1.27 12.19 4.08
N LEU A 167 -1.69 10.94 4.32
CA LEU A 167 -1.88 9.95 3.26
C LEU A 167 -2.96 10.38 2.26
N GLN A 168 -2.72 10.04 1.00
CA GLN A 168 -3.62 10.28 -0.13
C GLN A 168 -5.01 9.65 0.09
N GLY A 169 -6.03 10.26 -0.54
CA GLY A 169 -7.42 9.81 -0.45
C GLY A 169 -8.24 10.51 0.64
N GLY A 170 -7.59 11.36 1.43
CA GLY A 170 -8.21 12.14 2.49
C GLY A 170 -8.79 11.29 3.63
N PRO A 171 -9.21 11.94 4.73
CA PRO A 171 -9.70 11.24 5.92
C PRO A 171 -10.88 10.30 5.62
N GLY A 172 -11.83 10.73 4.80
CA GLY A 172 -13.01 9.92 4.45
C GLY A 172 -12.70 8.69 3.60
N GLY A 173 -11.69 8.74 2.71
CA GLY A 173 -11.25 7.60 1.90
C GLY A 173 -10.56 6.53 2.73
N ILE A 174 -9.65 6.96 3.60
CA ILE A 174 -8.95 6.07 4.53
C ILE A 174 -9.93 5.44 5.53
N ALA A 175 -10.83 6.22 6.11
CA ALA A 175 -11.84 5.73 7.04
C ALA A 175 -12.72 4.64 6.41
N ARG A 176 -13.25 4.89 5.20
CA ARG A 176 -14.00 3.86 4.45
C ARG A 176 -13.18 2.60 4.21
N SER A 177 -11.89 2.75 3.87
CA SER A 177 -11.00 1.61 3.64
C SER A 177 -10.76 0.77 4.88
N ILE A 178 -10.58 1.39 6.04
CA ILE A 178 -10.38 0.69 7.32
C ILE A 178 -11.68 0.03 7.78
N VAL A 179 -12.77 0.77 7.83
CA VAL A 179 -14.07 0.28 8.30
C VAL A 179 -14.61 -0.86 7.43
N ALA A 180 -14.37 -0.82 6.10
CA ALA A 180 -14.75 -1.91 5.20
C ALA A 180 -14.02 -3.23 5.47
N ARG A 181 -12.93 -3.21 6.24
CA ARG A 181 -12.18 -4.42 6.61
C ARG A 181 -12.57 -4.98 7.99
N VAL A 182 -13.53 -4.38 8.67
CA VAL A 182 -14.10 -4.94 9.90
C VAL A 182 -14.84 -6.22 9.56
N GLY A 183 -14.47 -7.32 10.20
CA GLY A 183 -15.02 -8.65 9.91
C GLY A 183 -14.46 -9.33 8.64
N ALA A 184 -13.54 -8.69 7.91
CA ALA A 184 -12.83 -9.35 6.79
C ALA A 184 -11.70 -10.26 7.31
N ASP A 185 -11.24 -11.16 6.45
CA ASP A 185 -10.12 -12.06 6.73
C ASP A 185 -9.07 -12.02 5.58
N PRO A 186 -7.84 -11.54 5.84
CA PRO A 186 -7.41 -10.80 7.02
C PRO A 186 -8.04 -9.40 7.04
N GLY A 187 -8.36 -8.92 8.25
CA GLY A 187 -9.07 -7.65 8.46
C GLY A 187 -8.32 -6.69 9.38
N ILE A 188 -9.06 -6.16 10.34
CA ILE A 188 -8.54 -5.29 11.39
C ILE A 188 -8.49 -6.06 12.71
N VAL A 189 -7.35 -5.94 13.41
CA VAL A 189 -7.15 -6.45 14.76
C VAL A 189 -6.86 -5.30 15.73
N LEU A 190 -7.19 -5.52 16.98
CA LEU A 190 -7.12 -4.55 18.06
C LEU A 190 -6.30 -5.12 19.22
N TRP A 191 -5.60 -4.25 19.93
CA TRP A 191 -5.01 -4.61 21.23
C TRP A 191 -5.93 -4.11 22.34
N ASP A 192 -6.40 -5.03 23.16
CA ASP A 192 -7.34 -4.75 24.24
C ASP A 192 -6.64 -4.89 25.59
N VAL A 193 -6.81 -3.92 26.45
CA VAL A 193 -6.28 -3.91 27.82
C VAL A 193 -7.45 -3.79 28.80
N GLY A 194 -7.94 -4.92 29.26
CA GLY A 194 -9.04 -4.96 30.25
C GLY A 194 -10.32 -4.27 29.75
N GLY A 195 -10.71 -4.51 28.49
CA GLY A 195 -11.89 -3.91 27.87
C GLY A 195 -11.65 -2.53 27.24
N THR A 196 -10.40 -2.04 27.28
CA THR A 196 -10.03 -0.77 26.64
C THR A 196 -9.17 -1.04 25.40
N VAL A 197 -9.67 -0.69 24.22
CA VAL A 197 -8.89 -0.76 22.98
C VAL A 197 -7.86 0.35 22.96
N VAL A 198 -6.59 0.00 22.72
CA VAL A 198 -5.45 0.93 22.83
C VAL A 198 -4.66 1.11 21.53
N THR A 199 -4.74 0.19 20.59
CA THR A 199 -4.11 0.30 19.26
C THR A 199 -4.82 -0.62 18.27
N MET A 200 -4.70 -0.31 16.98
CA MET A 200 -5.21 -1.12 15.87
C MET A 200 -4.10 -1.45 14.87
N ALA A 201 -4.24 -2.59 14.22
CA ALA A 201 -3.48 -2.96 13.02
C ALA A 201 -4.42 -3.62 12.01
N GLY A 202 -4.11 -3.43 10.73
CA GLY A 202 -4.83 -4.10 9.66
C GLY A 202 -3.92 -5.00 8.85
N ALA A 203 -4.50 -5.88 8.01
CA ALA A 203 -3.78 -6.54 6.94
C ALA A 203 -4.65 -6.72 5.71
N SER A 204 -4.02 -6.93 4.57
CA SER A 204 -4.66 -7.32 3.32
C SER A 204 -3.75 -8.26 2.54
N VAL A 205 -4.31 -9.29 1.92
CA VAL A 205 -3.56 -10.17 1.01
C VAL A 205 -3.42 -9.45 -0.33
N SER A 206 -2.20 -9.20 -0.75
CA SER A 206 -1.89 -8.51 -2.02
C SER A 206 -1.63 -9.49 -3.16
N SER A 207 -1.06 -10.65 -2.85
CA SER A 207 -0.88 -11.78 -3.76
C SER A 207 -0.90 -13.07 -2.95
N PRO A 208 -1.06 -14.25 -3.58
CA PRO A 208 -1.03 -15.52 -2.85
C PRO A 208 0.24 -15.67 -2.00
N GLY A 209 0.08 -15.71 -0.69
CA GLY A 209 1.17 -15.86 0.26
C GLY A 209 1.88 -14.58 0.71
N ILE A 210 1.42 -13.39 0.30
CA ILE A 210 1.93 -12.12 0.81
C ILE A 210 0.80 -11.32 1.45
N ALA A 211 0.94 -11.00 2.74
CA ALA A 211 0.07 -10.07 3.45
C ALA A 211 0.78 -8.73 3.66
N ARG A 212 0.11 -7.64 3.31
CA ARG A 212 0.55 -6.29 3.62
C ARG A 212 -0.10 -5.84 4.93
N VAL A 213 0.73 -5.67 5.96
CA VAL A 213 0.31 -5.18 7.29
C VAL A 213 0.17 -3.66 7.26
N GLY A 214 -0.93 -3.17 7.73
CA GLY A 214 -1.27 -1.76 7.82
C GLY A 214 -2.74 -1.47 7.50
N PRO A 215 -3.24 -0.31 7.96
CA PRO A 215 -2.55 0.67 8.81
C PRO A 215 -2.26 0.13 10.22
N VAL A 216 -1.33 0.79 10.92
CA VAL A 216 -1.09 0.60 12.36
C VAL A 216 -1.25 1.96 13.02
N TYR A 217 -2.13 2.05 14.02
CA TYR A 217 -2.39 3.31 14.72
C TYR A 217 -2.56 3.12 16.22
N THR A 218 -1.89 3.99 16.96
CA THR A 218 -2.02 4.10 18.42
C THR A 218 -2.34 5.56 18.76
N PRO A 219 -3.49 5.85 19.38
CA PRO A 219 -3.81 7.21 19.81
C PRO A 219 -2.74 7.78 20.76
N PRO A 220 -2.49 9.11 20.76
CA PRO A 220 -1.43 9.75 21.53
C PRO A 220 -1.40 9.34 23.00
N LYS A 221 -2.57 9.24 23.65
CA LYS A 221 -2.72 8.86 25.07
C LYS A 221 -2.23 7.44 25.41
N HIS A 222 -2.07 6.58 24.39
CA HIS A 222 -1.67 5.17 24.58
C HIS A 222 -0.27 4.87 24.04
N ARG A 223 0.45 5.85 23.45
CA ARG A 223 1.79 5.67 22.86
C ARG A 223 2.87 5.39 23.92
N ARG A 224 4.01 4.86 23.44
CA ARG A 224 5.21 4.57 24.23
C ARG A 224 4.99 3.55 25.36
N ARG A 225 4.03 2.62 25.19
CA ARG A 225 3.72 1.54 26.14
C ARG A 225 3.91 0.14 25.51
N GLY A 226 4.52 0.05 24.31
CA GLY A 226 4.76 -1.22 23.62
C GLY A 226 3.56 -1.83 22.90
N TYR A 227 2.37 -1.24 22.98
CA TYR A 227 1.14 -1.83 22.42
C TYR A 227 1.21 -2.09 20.92
N ALA A 228 1.69 -1.13 20.12
CA ALA A 228 1.84 -1.32 18.67
C ALA A 228 2.85 -2.43 18.34
N THR A 229 3.96 -2.52 19.10
CA THR A 229 4.96 -3.57 18.92
C THR A 229 4.35 -4.95 19.19
N SER A 230 3.62 -5.10 20.31
CA SER A 230 2.96 -6.36 20.67
C SER A 230 1.88 -6.75 19.66
N LEU A 231 1.05 -5.79 19.23
CA LEU A 231 0.00 -6.05 18.24
C LEU A 231 0.57 -6.46 16.89
N VAL A 232 1.60 -5.75 16.39
CA VAL A 232 2.23 -6.07 15.10
C VAL A 232 2.92 -7.43 15.18
N ALA A 233 3.60 -7.75 16.28
CA ALA A 233 4.22 -9.05 16.46
C ALA A 233 3.18 -10.18 16.45
N ALA A 234 2.14 -10.08 17.28
CA ALA A 234 1.09 -11.09 17.37
C ALA A 234 0.33 -11.26 16.03
N TRP A 235 0.01 -10.14 15.36
CA TRP A 235 -0.69 -10.21 14.07
C TRP A 235 0.17 -10.80 12.96
N THR A 236 1.46 -10.44 12.91
CA THR A 236 2.40 -11.02 11.96
C THR A 236 2.57 -12.52 12.17
N GLU A 237 2.72 -12.95 13.42
CA GLU A 237 2.84 -14.37 13.79
C GLU A 237 1.58 -15.16 13.37
N GLU A 238 0.39 -14.62 13.64
CA GLU A 238 -0.88 -15.23 13.26
C GLU A 238 -1.01 -15.34 11.73
N LEU A 239 -0.69 -14.29 10.96
CA LEU A 239 -0.72 -14.33 9.51
C LEU A 239 0.22 -15.40 8.94
N LEU A 240 1.46 -15.47 9.45
CA LEU A 240 2.42 -16.50 9.04
C LEU A 240 1.93 -17.90 9.42
N GLY A 241 1.34 -18.07 10.60
CA GLY A 241 0.73 -19.33 11.07
C GLY A 241 -0.46 -19.78 10.20
N ARG A 242 -1.15 -18.86 9.53
CA ARG A 242 -2.23 -19.15 8.55
C ARG A 242 -1.72 -19.50 7.16
N GLY A 243 -0.40 -19.63 6.95
CA GLY A 243 0.20 -20.01 5.68
C GLY A 243 0.61 -18.83 4.78
N ILE A 244 0.52 -17.59 5.27
CA ILE A 244 1.14 -16.45 4.59
C ILE A 244 2.66 -16.66 4.61
N ARG A 245 3.30 -16.61 3.44
CA ARG A 245 4.74 -16.83 3.32
C ARG A 245 5.58 -15.63 3.78
N ARG A 246 5.02 -14.42 3.61
CA ARG A 246 5.70 -13.15 3.94
C ARG A 246 4.70 -12.10 4.37
N CYS A 247 5.03 -11.38 5.43
CA CYS A 247 4.35 -10.14 5.80
C CYS A 247 5.22 -8.95 5.35
N ALA A 248 4.60 -7.97 4.69
CA ALA A 248 5.26 -6.76 4.21
C ALA A 248 4.54 -5.51 4.73
N LEU A 249 5.21 -4.39 4.78
CA LEU A 249 4.63 -3.10 5.14
C LEU A 249 5.44 -1.96 4.55
N PHE A 250 4.83 -0.78 4.49
CA PHE A 250 5.49 0.47 4.19
C PHE A 250 5.45 1.39 5.40
N THR A 251 6.50 2.16 5.60
CA THR A 251 6.58 3.19 6.63
C THR A 251 7.33 4.41 6.11
N ASP A 252 6.92 5.58 6.57
CA ASP A 252 7.63 6.81 6.27
C ASP A 252 9.04 6.78 6.86
N LEU A 253 10.04 7.08 6.04
CA LEU A 253 11.44 7.19 6.47
C LEU A 253 11.63 8.28 7.53
N ALA A 254 10.78 9.30 7.53
CA ALA A 254 10.79 10.36 8.52
C ALA A 254 10.18 9.95 9.89
N ASN A 255 9.60 8.72 10.00
CA ASN A 255 9.02 8.22 11.24
C ASN A 255 9.92 7.19 11.95
N PRO A 256 10.89 7.64 12.80
CA PRO A 256 11.84 6.72 13.44
C PRO A 256 11.15 5.74 14.40
N THR A 257 10.04 6.11 15.01
CA THR A 257 9.29 5.25 15.94
C THR A 257 8.72 4.02 15.22
N SER A 258 8.03 4.23 14.11
CA SER A 258 7.48 3.12 13.32
C SER A 258 8.58 2.23 12.76
N ASN A 259 9.65 2.83 12.23
CA ASN A 259 10.79 2.08 11.71
C ASN A 259 11.43 1.18 12.80
N SER A 260 11.60 1.69 14.03
CA SER A 260 12.16 0.90 15.14
C SER A 260 11.24 -0.25 15.59
N ILE A 261 9.93 -0.04 15.61
CA ILE A 261 8.94 -1.08 15.95
C ILE A 261 9.05 -2.25 14.97
N TYR A 262 9.02 -1.98 13.68
CA TYR A 262 9.04 -3.04 12.67
C TYR A 262 10.35 -3.81 12.67
N GLN A 263 11.48 -3.13 12.82
CA GLN A 263 12.79 -3.79 12.93
C GLN A 263 12.89 -4.67 14.18
N ALA A 264 12.35 -4.23 15.32
CA ALA A 264 12.31 -5.01 16.54
C ALA A 264 11.48 -6.29 16.38
N VAL A 265 10.36 -6.24 15.67
CA VAL A 265 9.51 -7.41 15.37
C VAL A 265 10.16 -8.36 14.36
N GLY A 266 11.25 -7.98 13.69
CA GLY A 266 11.96 -8.85 12.77
C GLY A 266 11.83 -8.47 11.30
N TYR A 267 11.12 -7.40 10.97
CA TYR A 267 11.05 -6.91 9.60
C TYR A 267 12.40 -6.36 9.13
N ARG A 268 12.75 -6.64 7.87
CA ARG A 268 13.98 -6.17 7.24
C ARG A 268 13.67 -5.30 6.03
N PRO A 269 14.50 -4.27 5.74
CA PRO A 269 14.34 -3.44 4.55
C PRO A 269 14.41 -4.27 3.27
N VAL A 270 13.51 -3.98 2.31
CA VAL A 270 13.46 -4.65 1.00
C VAL A 270 13.68 -3.65 -0.13
N ALA A 271 12.98 -2.53 -0.12
CA ALA A 271 13.05 -1.50 -1.13
C ALA A 271 12.65 -0.14 -0.54
N ASP A 272 13.07 0.93 -1.18
CA ASP A 272 12.52 2.24 -0.94
C ASP A 272 11.39 2.53 -1.95
N ALA A 273 10.44 3.37 -1.56
CA ALA A 273 9.37 3.84 -2.41
C ALA A 273 9.20 5.36 -2.24
N ALA A 274 8.61 6.00 -3.22
CA ALA A 274 8.43 7.43 -3.20
C ALA A 274 7.09 7.85 -3.81
N GLU A 275 6.55 8.94 -3.29
CA GLU A 275 5.45 9.66 -3.92
C GLU A 275 5.95 11.00 -4.45
N PHE A 276 5.46 11.35 -5.63
CA PHE A 276 5.73 12.64 -6.26
C PHE A 276 4.42 13.29 -6.66
N ASP A 277 4.24 14.54 -6.28
CA ASP A 277 3.18 15.42 -6.79
C ASP A 277 3.64 16.06 -8.11
N PHE A 278 2.71 16.23 -9.05
CA PHE A 278 2.90 17.00 -10.28
C PHE A 278 2.16 18.34 -10.14
N ILE A 279 2.92 19.46 -10.27
CA ILE A 279 2.48 20.82 -10.02
C ILE A 279 2.61 21.65 -11.30
#